data_fe1331498c61e9bd7d657a646ad9b082
#
_entry.id   fe1331498c61e9bd7d657a646ad9b082
#
_cell.length_a   1.000
_cell.length_b   1.000
_cell.length_c   1.000
_cell.angle_alpha   90.00
_cell.angle_beta   90.00
_cell.angle_gamma   90.00
#
_symmetry.space_group_name_H-M   'P 1'
#
loop_
_entity.id
_entity.type
_entity.pdbx_description
1 polymer ?
#
loop_
_entity_poly.entity_id
_entity_poly.type
_entity_poly.pdbx_seq_one_letter_code
_entity_poly.pdbx_strand_id
1 'polypeptide(L)'
;MPKKNRTTKRTERTGPSIAPSSPCPCGLPASYADCCGAFHGGRSSAPTAERLMRSRYSAFAVGDAAYLLRTWHSSTRPEALDLDGRVRWTGLEILATSNGTAFHAEGTVEFRAHCLLPGGVPDSQQELSRFVREDGRWVYVDGV
;
A
#
# COMPACT_ATOMS: atom_id res chain seq x y z
N MET A 1 -25.58 21.12 10.96
CA MET A 1 -25.12 20.38 10.85
C MET A 1 -24.92 19.91 10.69
N PRO A 2 -24.94 20.21 10.62
CA PRO A 2 -24.51 19.46 10.27
C PRO A 2 -24.26 18.91 10.08
N LYS A 3 -24.05 19.10 9.85
CA LYS A 3 -23.68 18.32 9.51
C LYS A 3 -23.23 17.73 9.31
N LYS A 4 -23.26 18.01 9.26
CA LYS A 4 -22.79 17.24 8.89
C LYS A 4 -22.25 16.69 8.72
N ASN A 5 -22.35 16.97 8.69
CA ASN A 5 -21.77 16.31 8.41
C ASN A 5 -21.28 15.94 8.27
N ARG A 6 -21.25 15.93 8.23
CA ARG A 6 -20.63 15.45 8.05
C ARG A 6 -20.06 14.89 7.94
N THR A 7 -20.02 15.16 7.87
CA THR A 7 -19.35 14.57 7.69
C THR A 7 -18.89 13.92 7.65
N THR A 8 -18.84 13.86 7.55
CA THR A 8 -18.33 13.30 7.46
C THR A 8 -17.98 12.71 7.29
N LYS A 9 -17.76 12.43 7.09
CA LYS A 9 -17.30 12.05 6.91
C LYS A 9 -16.76 11.62 6.44
N ARG A 10 -16.60 11.68 6.11
CA ARG A 10 -15.97 11.46 5.45
C ARG A 10 -14.94 11.10 5.33
N THR A 11 -14.64 10.71 5.15
CA THR A 11 -13.65 10.43 5.05
C THR A 11 -12.65 10.85 5.21
N GLU A 12 -12.43 10.59 4.91
CA GLU A 12 -11.34 10.62 5.74
C GLU A 12 -10.08 10.16 5.17
N ARG A 13 -9.95 10.04 3.92
CA ARG A 13 -8.72 9.76 3.23
C ARG A 13 -7.80 10.93 3.35
N THR A 14 -6.49 10.64 3.53
CA THR A 14 -5.46 11.64 3.61
C THR A 14 -4.77 11.88 2.27
N GLY A 15 -4.92 10.97 1.30
CA GLY A 15 -4.35 11.11 -0.03
C GLY A 15 -5.37 11.48 -1.08
N PRO A 16 -4.95 11.70 -2.32
CA PRO A 16 -5.89 11.96 -3.41
C PRO A 16 -6.79 10.77 -3.65
N SER A 17 -8.03 11.03 -3.98
CA SER A 17 -8.95 9.96 -4.35
C SER A 17 -8.60 9.46 -5.75
N ILE A 18 -8.96 8.22 -6.02
CA ILE A 18 -8.68 7.59 -7.30
C ILE A 18 -9.95 6.94 -7.84
N ALA A 19 -10.18 7.14 -9.14
CA ALA A 19 -11.32 6.51 -9.79
C ALA A 19 -11.05 5.01 -9.98
N PRO A 20 -12.08 4.15 -9.81
CA PRO A 20 -11.88 2.71 -10.00
C PRO A 20 -11.32 2.33 -11.37
N SER A 21 -11.66 3.09 -12.40
CA SER A 21 -11.21 2.81 -13.76
C SER A 21 -9.84 3.38 -14.09
N SER A 22 -9.24 4.15 -13.19
CA SER A 22 -7.91 4.73 -13.39
C SER A 22 -6.85 3.64 -13.39
N PRO A 23 -5.70 3.86 -14.07
CA PRO A 23 -4.58 2.93 -13.96
C PRO A 23 -4.18 2.77 -12.49
N CYS A 24 -3.80 1.55 -12.11
CA CYS A 24 -3.41 1.31 -10.73
C CYS A 24 -2.08 2.01 -10.44
N PRO A 25 -1.97 2.71 -9.30
CA PRO A 25 -0.71 3.38 -8.93
C PRO A 25 0.50 2.45 -8.88
N CYS A 26 0.28 1.16 -8.64
CA CYS A 26 1.39 0.21 -8.50
C CYS A 26 2.14 -0.07 -9.80
N GLY A 27 1.63 0.39 -10.94
CA GLY A 27 2.30 0.25 -12.23
C GLY A 27 1.96 -0.98 -13.03
N LEU A 28 1.18 -1.91 -12.48
CA LEU A 28 0.70 -3.05 -13.27
C LEU A 28 -0.35 -2.56 -14.27
N PRO A 29 -0.45 -3.21 -15.45
CA PRO A 29 -1.34 -2.75 -16.52
C PRO A 29 -2.79 -3.18 -16.29
N ALA A 30 -3.39 -2.69 -15.21
CA ALA A 30 -4.77 -2.99 -14.86
C ALA A 30 -5.39 -1.74 -14.22
N SER A 31 -6.72 -1.67 -14.22
CA SER A 31 -7.40 -0.59 -13.51
C SER A 31 -7.21 -0.79 -12.01
N TYR A 32 -7.31 0.31 -11.28
CA TYR A 32 -7.22 0.24 -9.82
C TYR A 32 -8.23 -0.77 -9.24
N ALA A 33 -9.48 -0.73 -9.72
CA ALA A 33 -10.52 -1.63 -9.22
C ALA A 33 -10.18 -3.10 -9.42
N ASP A 34 -9.50 -3.43 -10.52
CA ASP A 34 -9.14 -4.80 -10.86
C ASP A 34 -7.73 -5.17 -10.39
N CYS A 35 -7.08 -4.31 -9.64
CA CYS A 35 -5.72 -4.52 -9.15
C CYS A 35 -5.70 -4.27 -7.65
N CYS A 36 -4.97 -3.27 -7.17
CA CYS A 36 -4.83 -3.02 -5.74
C CYS A 36 -6.16 -2.66 -5.09
N GLY A 37 -7.09 -2.05 -5.81
CA GLY A 37 -8.40 -1.73 -5.27
C GLY A 37 -9.19 -2.95 -4.80
N ALA A 38 -8.98 -4.10 -5.43
CA ALA A 38 -9.64 -5.34 -4.99
C ALA A 38 -9.12 -5.77 -3.61
N PHE A 39 -7.82 -5.58 -3.35
CA PHE A 39 -7.25 -5.88 -2.04
C PHE A 39 -7.68 -4.84 -1.01
N HIS A 40 -7.63 -3.56 -1.37
CA HIS A 40 -8.03 -2.47 -0.47
C HIS A 40 -9.48 -2.62 -0.04
N GLY A 41 -10.34 -3.04 -0.95
CA GLY A 41 -11.77 -3.21 -0.68
C GLY A 41 -12.11 -4.53 0.01
N GLY A 42 -11.14 -5.42 0.21
CA GLY A 42 -11.38 -6.69 0.87
C GLY A 42 -12.02 -7.76 0.00
N ARG A 43 -12.14 -7.53 -1.30
CA ARG A 43 -12.73 -8.52 -2.21
C ARG A 43 -11.79 -9.70 -2.44
N SER A 44 -10.48 -9.48 -2.30
CA SER A 44 -9.49 -10.54 -2.40
C SER A 44 -8.29 -10.19 -1.53
N SER A 45 -7.40 -11.18 -1.32
CA SER A 45 -6.16 -11.00 -0.57
C SER A 45 -4.99 -11.18 -1.51
N ALA A 46 -3.90 -10.46 -1.27
CA ALA A 46 -2.72 -10.54 -2.12
C ALA A 46 -2.17 -11.98 -2.11
N PRO A 47 -1.98 -12.60 -3.27
CA PRO A 47 -1.53 -14.00 -3.34
C PRO A 47 -0.03 -14.18 -3.12
N THR A 48 0.75 -13.13 -3.24
CA THR A 48 2.21 -13.18 -3.13
C THR A 48 2.73 -11.97 -2.36
N ALA A 49 3.96 -12.09 -1.86
CA ALA A 49 4.61 -10.97 -1.19
C ALA A 49 4.74 -9.76 -2.13
N GLU A 50 5.06 -10.00 -3.41
CA GLU A 50 5.18 -8.89 -4.35
C GLU A 50 3.84 -8.17 -4.54
N ARG A 51 2.73 -8.93 -4.68
CA ARG A 51 1.43 -8.29 -4.84
C ARG A 51 1.04 -7.54 -3.58
N LEU A 52 1.41 -8.06 -2.40
CA LEU A 52 1.18 -7.32 -1.17
C LEU A 52 1.99 -6.03 -1.16
N MET A 53 3.28 -6.07 -1.55
CA MET A 53 4.10 -4.86 -1.61
C MET A 53 3.47 -3.82 -2.53
N ARG A 54 3.04 -4.24 -3.71
CA ARG A 54 2.40 -3.33 -4.67
C ARG A 54 1.14 -2.71 -4.10
N SER A 55 0.33 -3.51 -3.39
CA SER A 55 -0.92 -3.00 -2.82
C SER A 55 -0.67 -2.02 -1.66
N ARG A 56 0.41 -2.22 -0.91
CA ARG A 56 0.77 -1.30 0.16
C ARG A 56 1.30 0.02 -0.42
N TYR A 57 2.10 -0.03 -1.48
CA TYR A 57 2.50 1.19 -2.18
C TYR A 57 1.27 1.98 -2.65
N SER A 58 0.31 1.29 -3.28
CA SER A 58 -0.91 1.96 -3.74
C SER A 58 -1.70 2.54 -2.57
N ALA A 59 -1.67 1.87 -1.40
CA ALA A 59 -2.33 2.38 -0.21
C ALA A 59 -1.72 3.70 0.26
N PHE A 60 -0.38 3.83 0.20
CA PHE A 60 0.26 5.12 0.45
C PHE A 60 -0.20 6.16 -0.57
N ALA A 61 -0.28 5.77 -1.84
CA ALA A 61 -0.63 6.72 -2.90
C ALA A 61 -2.06 7.23 -2.76
N VAL A 62 -3.00 6.40 -2.30
CA VAL A 62 -4.40 6.82 -2.17
C VAL A 62 -4.79 7.18 -0.74
N GLY A 63 -3.85 7.08 0.22
CA GLY A 63 -4.11 7.48 1.60
C GLY A 63 -4.91 6.47 2.42
N ASP A 64 -4.76 5.18 2.14
CA ASP A 64 -5.51 4.13 2.83
C ASP A 64 -4.71 3.58 4.02
N ALA A 65 -4.70 4.35 5.11
CA ALA A 65 -3.96 3.95 6.32
C ALA A 65 -4.52 2.67 6.94
N ALA A 66 -5.83 2.46 6.84
CA ALA A 66 -6.45 1.26 7.41
C ALA A 66 -5.92 -0.01 6.75
N TYR A 67 -5.75 0.02 5.43
CA TYR A 67 -5.19 -1.12 4.72
C TYR A 67 -3.74 -1.39 5.13
N LEU A 68 -2.95 -0.34 5.28
CA LEU A 68 -1.56 -0.47 5.71
C LEU A 68 -1.48 -1.12 7.09
N LEU A 69 -2.33 -0.70 8.02
CA LEU A 69 -2.34 -1.26 9.37
C LEU A 69 -2.78 -2.72 9.38
N ARG A 70 -3.84 -3.07 8.65
CA ARG A 70 -4.32 -4.45 8.69
C ARG A 70 -3.45 -5.43 7.91
N THR A 71 -2.53 -4.94 7.09
CA THR A 71 -1.55 -5.77 6.38
C THR A 71 -0.15 -5.68 7.00
N TRP A 72 -0.07 -5.25 8.23
CA TRP A 72 1.17 -5.14 8.99
C TRP A 72 1.17 -6.23 10.06
N HIS A 73 2.27 -6.97 10.18
CA HIS A 73 2.37 -8.05 11.14
C HIS A 73 2.11 -7.52 12.56
N SER A 74 1.38 -8.31 13.36
CA SER A 74 0.97 -7.86 14.69
C SER A 74 2.14 -7.50 15.59
N SER A 75 3.29 -8.15 15.41
CA SER A 75 4.46 -7.92 16.26
C SER A 75 5.14 -6.57 16.02
N THR A 76 4.94 -5.97 14.85
CA THR A 76 5.62 -4.72 14.48
C THR A 76 4.64 -3.60 14.12
N ARG A 77 3.35 -3.88 14.14
CA ARG A 77 2.31 -2.92 13.76
C ARG A 77 2.27 -1.74 14.72
N PRO A 78 2.35 -0.49 14.24
CA PRO A 78 2.12 0.67 15.09
C PRO A 78 0.66 0.79 15.47
N GLU A 79 0.35 1.51 16.54
CA GLU A 79 -1.04 1.72 16.96
C GLU A 79 -1.82 2.58 15.96
N ALA A 80 -1.14 3.55 15.36
CA ALA A 80 -1.76 4.47 14.43
C ALA A 80 -0.74 4.83 13.35
N LEU A 81 -1.22 5.28 12.22
CA LEU A 81 -0.38 5.65 11.10
C LEU A 81 -0.92 6.92 10.46
N ASP A 82 -0.12 7.99 10.51
CA ASP A 82 -0.45 9.25 9.87
C ASP A 82 0.27 9.34 8.54
N LEU A 83 -0.47 9.51 7.47
CA LEU A 83 0.10 9.66 6.14
C LEU A 83 0.12 11.14 5.77
N ASP A 84 1.27 11.59 5.25
CA ASP A 84 1.40 12.97 4.81
C ASP A 84 0.76 13.11 3.43
N GLY A 85 -0.43 13.69 3.38
CA GLY A 85 -1.18 13.86 2.14
C GLY A 85 -0.52 14.81 1.14
N ARG A 86 0.54 15.53 1.55
CA ARG A 86 1.27 16.42 0.66
C ARG A 86 2.33 15.69 -0.16
N VAL A 87 2.68 14.46 0.21
CA VAL A 87 3.62 13.64 -0.57
C VAL A 87 2.86 12.99 -1.71
N ARG A 88 3.41 13.10 -2.93
CA ARG A 88 2.80 12.48 -4.10
C ARG A 88 3.67 11.33 -4.58
N TRP A 89 3.12 10.14 -4.54
CA TRP A 89 3.84 8.95 -5.01
C TRP A 89 3.74 8.88 -6.52
N THR A 90 4.89 8.72 -7.20
CA THR A 90 4.99 8.87 -8.64
C THR A 90 5.42 7.61 -9.37
N GLY A 91 5.84 6.56 -8.66
CA GLY A 91 6.21 5.32 -9.32
C GLY A 91 6.79 4.30 -8.35
N LEU A 92 6.71 3.04 -8.74
CA LEU A 92 7.23 1.92 -7.97
C LEU A 92 8.05 1.03 -8.88
N GLU A 93 9.26 0.69 -8.43
CA GLU A 93 10.09 -0.30 -9.10
C GLU A 93 10.29 -1.48 -8.15
N ILE A 94 10.00 -2.68 -8.63
CA ILE A 94 10.36 -3.90 -7.91
C ILE A 94 11.73 -4.32 -8.42
N LEU A 95 12.73 -4.29 -7.52
CA LEU A 95 14.12 -4.52 -7.89
C LEU A 95 14.50 -6.00 -7.80
N ALA A 96 13.98 -6.72 -6.77
CA ALA A 96 14.29 -8.13 -6.60
C ALA A 96 13.27 -8.75 -5.66
N THR A 97 13.04 -10.04 -5.84
CA THR A 97 12.17 -10.80 -4.93
C THR A 97 12.88 -12.10 -4.57
N SER A 98 12.60 -12.61 -3.37
CA SER A 98 13.10 -13.90 -2.91
C SER A 98 11.97 -14.59 -2.17
N ASN A 99 11.66 -15.83 -2.59
CA ASN A 99 10.51 -16.58 -2.07
C ASN A 99 9.22 -15.76 -2.24
N GLY A 100 8.28 -15.88 -1.30
CA GLY A 100 7.09 -15.03 -1.33
C GLY A 100 6.03 -15.45 -2.34
N THR A 101 6.15 -16.64 -2.95
CA THR A 101 5.13 -17.14 -3.87
C THR A 101 3.95 -17.71 -3.09
N ALA A 102 2.92 -18.16 -3.81
CA ALA A 102 1.75 -18.76 -3.20
C ALA A 102 2.08 -19.98 -2.33
N PHE A 103 3.26 -20.58 -2.52
CA PHE A 103 3.67 -21.79 -1.81
C PHE A 103 4.63 -21.53 -0.65
N HIS A 104 5.00 -20.28 -0.42
CA HIS A 104 5.95 -19.93 0.64
C HIS A 104 5.22 -19.32 1.82
N ALA A 105 5.84 -19.42 3.01
CA ALA A 105 5.34 -18.78 4.23
C ALA A 105 6.03 -17.46 4.51
N GLU A 106 7.11 -17.15 3.79
CA GLU A 106 7.86 -15.91 3.96
C GLU A 106 8.54 -15.55 2.65
N GLY A 107 8.90 -14.28 2.53
CA GLY A 107 9.60 -13.80 1.36
C GLY A 107 10.08 -12.37 1.55
N THR A 108 10.94 -11.93 0.64
CA THR A 108 11.42 -10.55 0.64
C THR A 108 11.15 -9.91 -0.71
N VAL A 109 10.96 -8.59 -0.66
CA VAL A 109 10.81 -7.78 -1.87
C VAL A 109 11.68 -6.54 -1.67
N GLU A 110 12.61 -6.34 -2.60
CA GLU A 110 13.37 -5.09 -2.63
C GLU A 110 12.73 -4.18 -3.67
N PHE A 111 12.52 -2.92 -3.30
CA PHE A 111 11.81 -2.00 -4.16
C PHE A 111 12.38 -0.59 -4.02
N ARG A 112 12.06 0.25 -5.01
CA ARG A 112 12.32 1.69 -4.95
C ARG A 112 11.00 2.39 -5.26
N ALA A 113 10.58 3.25 -4.32
CA ALA A 113 9.36 4.03 -4.46
C ALA A 113 9.74 5.49 -4.69
N HIS A 114 9.22 6.07 -5.75
CA HIS A 114 9.51 7.46 -6.13
C HIS A 114 8.38 8.36 -5.68
N CYS A 115 8.72 9.56 -5.28
CA CYS A 115 7.72 10.52 -4.83
C CYS A 115 8.16 11.95 -5.09
N LEU A 116 7.20 12.87 -4.95
CA LEU A 116 7.46 14.31 -4.85
C LEU A 116 7.10 14.73 -3.44
N LEU A 117 8.08 15.32 -2.75
CA LEU A 117 7.87 15.89 -1.42
C LEU A 117 7.13 17.21 -1.54
N PRO A 118 6.62 17.79 -0.42
CA PRO A 118 5.99 19.10 -0.46
C PRO A 118 6.89 20.12 -1.15
N GLY A 119 6.30 20.89 -2.06
CA GLY A 119 7.06 21.82 -2.90
C GLY A 119 7.53 21.23 -4.21
N GLY A 120 7.19 19.95 -4.49
CA GLY A 120 7.53 19.31 -5.74
C GLY A 120 8.95 18.77 -5.82
N VAL A 121 9.61 18.56 -4.68
CA VAL A 121 10.99 18.10 -4.62
C VAL A 121 11.02 16.58 -4.86
N PRO A 122 11.72 16.08 -5.90
CA PRO A 122 11.79 14.63 -6.15
C PRO A 122 12.57 13.93 -5.04
N ASP A 123 12.10 12.74 -4.68
CA ASP A 123 12.75 11.88 -3.71
C ASP A 123 12.42 10.43 -4.02
N SER A 124 13.17 9.51 -3.42
CA SER A 124 12.89 8.10 -3.54
C SER A 124 13.29 7.38 -2.27
N GLN A 125 12.63 6.24 -2.03
CA GLN A 125 12.93 5.37 -0.90
C GLN A 125 13.19 3.98 -1.43
N GLN A 126 14.26 3.36 -0.96
CA GLN A 126 14.59 1.98 -1.34
C GLN A 126 14.66 1.16 -0.07
N GLU A 127 14.03 -0.01 -0.10
CA GLU A 127 14.00 -0.88 1.06
C GLU A 127 13.97 -2.33 0.61
N LEU A 128 14.63 -3.20 1.38
CA LEU A 128 14.42 -4.64 1.30
C LEU A 128 13.46 -5.00 2.41
N SER A 129 12.22 -5.32 2.05
CA SER A 129 11.14 -5.58 3.01
C SER A 129 10.93 -7.07 3.21
N ARG A 130 10.65 -7.46 4.46
CA ARG A 130 10.31 -8.83 4.80
C ARG A 130 8.81 -8.97 4.95
N PHE A 131 8.30 -10.07 4.41
CA PHE A 131 6.88 -10.42 4.45
C PHE A 131 6.72 -11.85 4.95
N VAL A 132 5.68 -12.08 5.73
CA VAL A 132 5.34 -13.42 6.23
C VAL A 132 3.83 -13.61 6.12
N ARG A 133 3.38 -14.84 6.33
CA ARG A 133 1.95 -15.11 6.46
C ARG A 133 1.56 -15.02 7.93
N GLU A 134 0.46 -14.34 8.19
CA GLU A 134 -0.18 -14.30 9.49
C GLU A 134 -1.65 -14.63 9.25
N ASP A 135 -2.12 -15.71 9.88
CA ASP A 135 -3.48 -16.21 9.66
C ASP A 135 -3.75 -16.50 8.17
N GLY A 136 -2.72 -17.01 7.49
CA GLY A 136 -2.82 -17.39 6.08
C GLY A 136 -2.68 -16.25 5.09
N ARG A 137 -2.55 -15.02 5.53
CA ARG A 137 -2.46 -13.85 4.66
C ARG A 137 -1.08 -13.23 4.72
N TRP A 138 -0.63 -12.72 3.58
CA TRP A 138 0.64 -12.00 3.54
C TRP A 138 0.55 -10.69 4.31
N VAL A 139 1.55 -10.42 5.15
CA VAL A 139 1.67 -9.16 5.87
C VAL A 139 3.12 -8.69 5.85
N TYR A 140 3.30 -7.38 5.98
CA TYR A 140 4.60 -6.74 6.06
C TYR A 140 5.13 -6.85 7.50
N VAL A 141 6.41 -7.18 7.65
CA VAL A 141 7.03 -7.25 8.97
C VAL A 141 7.89 -6.02 9.22
N ASP A 142 8.94 -5.85 8.44
CA ASP A 142 9.91 -4.75 8.64
C ASP A 142 10.81 -4.61 7.42
N GLY A 143 11.64 -3.58 7.44
CA GLY A 143 12.72 -3.40 6.49
C GLY A 143 14.02 -3.95 7.05
N VAL A 144 14.83 -4.47 6.16
CA VAL A 144 16.14 -5.02 6.52
C VAL A 144 17.23 -3.97 6.35
#